data_b8bea590596885fe393b4ecfd95c7929
#
_entry.id   b8bea590596885fe393b4ecfd95c7929
#
_cell.length_a   1.000
_cell.length_b   1.000
_cell.length_c   1.000
_cell.angle_alpha   90.00
_cell.angle_beta   90.00
_cell.angle_gamma   90.00
#
_symmetry.space_group_name_H-M   'P 1'
#
loop_
_entity.id
_entity.type
_entity.pdbx_description
1 polymer ?
#
loop_
_entity_poly.entity_id
_entity_poly.type
_entity_poly.pdbx_seq_one_letter_code
_entity_poly.pdbx_strand_id
1 'polypeptide(L)'
;MTFISSLRRAVARGIVVATLSTAALSTAALAQQGTPAPGPLVEAEWLSKNLDNPKVRVFEVSVDPGLYERGHIPGAVNLNWHTDLVDTVKRDIVSKEKFEALLEKAGVTKDTTIVLYGDNNNWFAAWGGWVFDIYGLGDQVKLLDGGRKYWEKLALPLDTRTPAPAVSDLTLSGPKTELRARLSDVLAAADGKNGTVVVDIRSPDEFSGKLFAPEGSKELSIRAGHVPGAKNVTWSKAVDPETGKFKSKDELKKLYADAGVDGSKPIIVYCRIGERSSHTWYALSRILGYQVKNYDGSWTEYGNSVGVPIANLSGTVWQGR
;
A
#
# COMPACT_ATOMS: atom_id res chain seq x y z
N MET A 1 -49.00 -88.94 -50.91
CA MET A 1 -47.67 -88.53 -51.36
C MET A 1 -47.86 -87.20 -51.99
N THR A 2 -47.58 -86.13 -51.32
CA THR A 2 -47.18 -84.86 -51.93
C THR A 2 -47.03 -83.79 -50.82
N PHE A 3 -45.82 -83.32 -50.65
CA PHE A 3 -45.46 -82.26 -49.67
C PHE A 3 -45.89 -80.88 -50.17
N ILE A 4 -46.54 -80.11 -49.32
CA ILE A 4 -46.70 -78.64 -49.53
C ILE A 4 -46.01 -77.92 -48.38
N SER A 5 -44.99 -77.21 -48.73
CA SER A 5 -44.24 -76.31 -47.82
C SER A 5 -44.96 -75.00 -47.68
N SER A 6 -45.29 -74.58 -46.48
CA SER A 6 -45.81 -73.25 -46.15
C SER A 6 -44.76 -72.33 -45.55
N LEU A 7 -44.44 -71.29 -46.28
CA LEU A 7 -43.61 -70.17 -45.84
C LEU A 7 -44.31 -69.37 -44.78
N ARG A 8 -43.81 -69.34 -43.56
CA ARG A 8 -44.26 -68.36 -42.54
C ARG A 8 -43.32 -67.16 -42.54
N ARG A 9 -43.87 -66.03 -42.90
CA ARG A 9 -43.19 -64.72 -42.74
C ARG A 9 -43.20 -64.34 -41.26
N ALA A 10 -42.01 -64.16 -40.67
CA ALA A 10 -41.84 -63.64 -39.36
C ALA A 10 -41.80 -62.07 -39.46
N VAL A 11 -42.75 -61.40 -38.81
CA VAL A 11 -42.73 -59.96 -38.63
C VAL A 11 -41.92 -59.64 -37.38
N ALA A 12 -40.71 -59.11 -37.56
CA ALA A 12 -39.96 -58.63 -36.48
C ALA A 12 -40.49 -57.24 -36.05
N ARG A 13 -41.06 -57.14 -34.85
CA ARG A 13 -41.36 -55.86 -34.20
C ARG A 13 -40.09 -55.33 -33.60
N GLY A 14 -39.51 -54.32 -34.21
CA GLY A 14 -38.40 -53.55 -33.62
C GLY A 14 -38.94 -52.70 -32.47
N ILE A 15 -38.47 -52.99 -31.26
CA ILE A 15 -38.62 -52.10 -30.10
C ILE A 15 -37.53 -51.02 -30.21
N VAL A 16 -37.96 -49.81 -30.53
CA VAL A 16 -37.05 -48.63 -30.43
C VAL A 16 -36.99 -48.21 -28.96
N VAL A 17 -35.87 -48.56 -28.33
CA VAL A 17 -35.55 -48.07 -27.01
C VAL A 17 -34.96 -46.65 -27.21
N ALA A 18 -35.78 -45.63 -26.95
CA ALA A 18 -35.30 -44.25 -26.89
C ALA A 18 -34.52 -44.04 -25.58
N THR A 19 -33.21 -44.10 -25.66
CA THR A 19 -32.34 -43.66 -24.57
C THR A 19 -32.38 -42.14 -24.48
N LEU A 20 -33.10 -41.61 -23.51
CA LEU A 20 -33.03 -40.21 -23.10
C LEU A 20 -31.67 -40.02 -22.44
N SER A 21 -30.69 -39.52 -23.20
CA SER A 21 -29.44 -38.99 -22.64
C SER A 21 -29.77 -37.66 -21.98
N THR A 22 -29.91 -37.67 -20.66
CA THR A 22 -29.88 -36.43 -19.84
C THR A 22 -28.47 -35.88 -19.88
N ALA A 23 -28.23 -34.94 -20.80
CA ALA A 23 -27.05 -34.11 -20.77
C ALA A 23 -27.17 -33.21 -19.52
N ALA A 24 -26.49 -33.60 -18.44
CA ALA A 24 -26.25 -32.72 -17.30
C ALA A 24 -25.39 -31.55 -17.79
N LEU A 25 -26.02 -30.39 -18.02
CA LEU A 25 -25.32 -29.11 -18.17
C LEU A 25 -24.62 -28.81 -16.86
N SER A 26 -23.39 -29.28 -16.72
CA SER A 26 -22.47 -28.76 -15.73
C SER A 26 -22.16 -27.31 -16.13
N THR A 27 -22.93 -26.36 -15.62
CA THR A 27 -22.52 -24.97 -15.59
C THR A 27 -21.33 -24.88 -14.63
N ALA A 28 -20.14 -25.19 -15.15
CA ALA A 28 -18.91 -24.75 -14.50
C ALA A 28 -19.00 -23.23 -14.44
N ALA A 29 -19.25 -22.71 -13.24
CA ALA A 29 -19.05 -21.31 -12.94
C ALA A 29 -17.56 -21.02 -13.26
N LEU A 30 -17.31 -20.46 -14.43
CA LEU A 30 -16.03 -19.84 -14.76
C LEU A 30 -15.88 -18.72 -13.72
N ALA A 31 -15.14 -19.03 -12.65
CA ALA A 31 -14.65 -18.01 -11.74
C ALA A 31 -14.01 -16.95 -12.63
N GLN A 32 -14.64 -15.78 -12.70
CA GLN A 32 -14.13 -14.64 -13.43
C GLN A 32 -12.77 -14.33 -12.86
N GLN A 33 -11.72 -14.81 -13.52
CA GLN A 33 -10.34 -14.41 -13.19
C GLN A 33 -10.26 -12.94 -13.56
N GLY A 34 -10.38 -12.08 -12.55
CA GLY A 34 -10.22 -10.65 -12.72
C GLY A 34 -8.89 -10.37 -13.41
N THR A 35 -8.88 -9.36 -14.26
CA THR A 35 -7.63 -8.90 -14.90
C THR A 35 -6.59 -8.63 -13.81
N PRO A 36 -5.36 -9.17 -13.91
CA PRO A 36 -4.30 -8.90 -12.94
C PRO A 36 -4.14 -7.39 -12.73
N ALA A 37 -3.89 -6.97 -11.50
CA ALA A 37 -3.68 -5.56 -11.19
C ALA A 37 -2.42 -5.06 -11.92
N PRO A 38 -2.51 -4.03 -12.76
CA PRO A 38 -1.37 -3.51 -13.49
C PRO A 38 -0.47 -2.66 -12.56
N GLY A 39 0.78 -3.04 -12.40
CA GLY A 39 1.77 -2.24 -11.69
C GLY A 39 1.52 -2.05 -10.17
N PRO A 40 2.14 -1.05 -9.53
CA PRO A 40 2.03 -0.79 -8.10
C PRO A 40 0.74 -0.04 -7.71
N LEU A 41 0.05 0.58 -8.64
CA LEU A 41 -1.20 1.30 -8.43
C LEU A 41 -2.36 0.56 -9.08
N VAL A 42 -3.54 0.67 -8.48
CA VAL A 42 -4.81 0.21 -9.06
C VAL A 42 -5.82 1.34 -9.12
N GLU A 43 -6.57 1.38 -10.21
CA GLU A 43 -7.66 2.33 -10.40
C GLU A 43 -8.91 1.91 -9.62
N ALA A 44 -9.72 2.89 -9.24
CA ALA A 44 -10.97 2.64 -8.53
C ALA A 44 -11.94 1.75 -9.32
N GLU A 45 -12.00 1.92 -10.63
CA GLU A 45 -12.82 1.11 -11.54
C GLU A 45 -12.32 -0.34 -11.62
N TRP A 46 -11.01 -0.56 -11.59
CA TRP A 46 -10.47 -1.91 -11.52
C TRP A 46 -10.86 -2.58 -10.21
N LEU A 47 -10.65 -1.89 -9.08
CA LEU A 47 -10.98 -2.43 -7.76
C LEU A 47 -12.48 -2.73 -7.64
N SER A 48 -13.34 -1.80 -8.06
CA SER A 48 -14.80 -1.97 -8.04
C SER A 48 -15.27 -3.23 -8.76
N LYS A 49 -14.60 -3.62 -9.86
CA LYS A 49 -14.88 -4.84 -10.62
C LYS A 49 -14.26 -6.11 -10.04
N ASN A 50 -13.40 -5.99 -9.05
CA ASN A 50 -12.64 -7.10 -8.46
C ASN A 50 -12.92 -7.31 -6.96
N LEU A 51 -13.94 -6.65 -6.40
CA LEU A 51 -14.27 -6.80 -4.97
C LEU A 51 -14.66 -8.22 -4.57
N ASP A 52 -15.33 -8.97 -5.48
CA ASP A 52 -15.73 -10.35 -5.26
C ASP A 52 -14.64 -11.37 -5.66
N ASN A 53 -13.47 -10.92 -6.11
CA ASN A 53 -12.38 -11.81 -6.49
C ASN A 53 -11.71 -12.38 -5.24
N PRO A 54 -11.73 -13.71 -5.01
CA PRO A 54 -11.14 -14.31 -3.81
C PRO A 54 -9.63 -14.13 -3.70
N LYS A 55 -8.96 -13.78 -4.80
CA LYS A 55 -7.52 -13.46 -4.82
C LYS A 55 -7.22 -12.00 -4.52
N VAL A 56 -8.22 -11.14 -4.36
CA VAL A 56 -8.04 -9.75 -3.98
C VAL A 56 -8.40 -9.57 -2.51
N ARG A 57 -7.51 -8.94 -1.76
CA ARG A 57 -7.75 -8.55 -0.38
C ARG A 57 -7.53 -7.06 -0.21
N VAL A 58 -8.58 -6.37 0.21
CA VAL A 58 -8.56 -4.93 0.43
C VAL A 58 -8.33 -4.64 1.90
N PHE A 59 -7.45 -3.69 2.20
CA PHE A 59 -7.23 -3.20 3.56
C PHE A 59 -7.42 -1.69 3.61
N GLU A 60 -8.16 -1.22 4.59
CA GLU A 60 -8.20 0.19 4.94
C GLU A 60 -7.18 0.49 6.03
N VAL A 61 -6.31 1.47 5.77
CA VAL A 61 -5.32 1.98 6.72
C VAL A 61 -5.61 3.47 6.92
N SER A 62 -6.65 3.75 7.67
CA SER A 62 -7.09 5.11 8.02
C SER A 62 -6.82 5.41 9.48
N VAL A 63 -6.71 6.68 9.83
CA VAL A 63 -6.44 7.15 11.20
C VAL A 63 -7.53 8.07 11.74
N ASP A 64 -8.46 8.54 10.92
CA ASP A 64 -9.61 9.30 11.39
C ASP A 64 -10.53 8.38 12.23
N PRO A 65 -10.76 8.69 13.51
CA PRO A 65 -11.50 7.82 14.41
C PRO A 65 -12.90 7.49 13.89
N GLY A 66 -13.23 6.20 13.87
CA GLY A 66 -14.55 5.69 13.46
C GLY A 66 -14.81 5.79 11.95
N LEU A 67 -13.82 6.15 11.13
CA LEU A 67 -14.01 6.30 9.68
C LEU A 67 -14.35 4.96 9.01
N TYR A 68 -13.65 3.91 9.36
CA TYR A 68 -13.92 2.56 8.84
C TYR A 68 -15.33 2.08 9.20
N GLU A 69 -15.75 2.29 10.44
CA GLU A 69 -17.06 1.87 10.96
C GLU A 69 -18.21 2.66 10.33
N ARG A 70 -17.99 3.93 9.96
CA ARG A 70 -18.99 4.75 9.23
C ARG A 70 -19.20 4.29 7.79
N GLY A 71 -18.23 3.56 7.25
CA GLY A 71 -18.29 2.97 5.92
C GLY A 71 -16.92 2.80 5.32
N HIS A 72 -16.68 1.64 4.71
CA HIS A 72 -15.43 1.26 4.05
C HIS A 72 -15.72 0.62 2.70
N ILE A 73 -14.73 0.44 1.85
CA ILE A 73 -14.87 -0.28 0.58
C ILE A 73 -15.37 -1.70 0.88
N PRO A 74 -16.41 -2.21 0.19
CA PRO A 74 -16.98 -3.52 0.48
C PRO A 74 -15.91 -4.61 0.54
N GLY A 75 -15.94 -5.40 1.63
CA GLY A 75 -14.97 -6.47 1.88
C GLY A 75 -13.59 -6.03 2.38
N ALA A 76 -13.36 -4.74 2.60
CA ALA A 76 -12.10 -4.25 3.15
C ALA A 76 -11.94 -4.63 4.63
N VAL A 77 -10.77 -5.10 5.00
CA VAL A 77 -10.36 -5.37 6.38
C VAL A 77 -9.73 -4.10 6.96
N ASN A 78 -10.11 -3.73 8.19
CA ASN A 78 -9.45 -2.64 8.89
C ASN A 78 -8.06 -3.07 9.36
N LEU A 79 -7.07 -2.25 9.06
CA LEU A 79 -5.69 -2.40 9.53
C LEU A 79 -5.30 -1.11 10.24
N ASN A 80 -5.47 -1.09 11.56
CA ASN A 80 -5.24 0.10 12.36
C ASN A 80 -3.74 0.42 12.46
N TRP A 81 -3.35 1.60 11.96
CA TRP A 81 -1.95 2.00 11.96
C TRP A 81 -1.33 2.01 13.36
N HIS A 82 -2.05 2.55 14.37
CA HIS A 82 -1.54 2.70 15.73
C HIS A 82 -1.33 1.38 16.47
N THR A 83 -2.19 0.37 16.23
CA THR A 83 -2.20 -0.87 17.02
C THR A 83 -1.71 -2.08 16.24
N ASP A 84 -1.88 -2.09 14.92
CA ASP A 84 -1.61 -3.27 14.10
C ASP A 84 -0.28 -3.16 13.35
N LEU A 85 0.11 -1.94 12.94
CA LEU A 85 1.31 -1.72 12.14
C LEU A 85 2.48 -1.14 12.95
N VAL A 86 2.23 -0.67 14.18
CA VAL A 86 3.23 -0.03 15.05
C VAL A 86 3.31 -0.73 16.40
N ASP A 87 4.52 -0.95 16.90
CA ASP A 87 4.78 -1.22 18.31
C ASP A 87 4.84 0.13 19.05
N THR A 88 3.77 0.48 19.74
CA THR A 88 3.64 1.77 20.42
C THR A 88 4.55 1.92 21.63
N VAL A 89 5.03 0.82 22.23
CA VAL A 89 5.93 0.84 23.38
C VAL A 89 7.37 1.14 22.93
N LYS A 90 7.83 0.44 21.91
CA LYS A 90 9.18 0.64 21.35
C LYS A 90 9.24 1.75 20.31
N ARG A 91 8.11 2.22 19.83
CA ARG A 91 7.97 3.06 18.66
C ARG A 91 8.70 2.46 17.44
N ASP A 92 8.42 1.20 17.19
CA ASP A 92 8.96 0.45 16.06
C ASP A 92 7.83 -0.04 15.16
N ILE A 93 8.16 -0.61 14.01
CA ILE A 93 7.19 -1.32 13.18
C ILE A 93 6.71 -2.57 13.93
N VAL A 94 5.53 -3.06 13.56
CA VAL A 94 4.97 -4.31 14.08
C VAL A 94 5.98 -5.47 13.93
N SER A 95 6.01 -6.39 14.90
CA SER A 95 6.85 -7.59 14.76
C SER A 95 6.35 -8.52 13.65
N LYS A 96 7.25 -9.31 13.09
CA LYS A 96 6.94 -10.28 12.02
C LYS A 96 5.80 -11.21 12.43
N GLU A 97 5.89 -11.79 13.64
CA GLU A 97 4.94 -12.78 14.15
C GLU A 97 3.54 -12.20 14.33
N LYS A 98 3.47 -10.98 14.88
CA LYS A 98 2.18 -10.29 15.03
C LYS A 98 1.58 -9.95 13.68
N PHE A 99 2.40 -9.47 12.75
CA PHE A 99 1.93 -9.10 11.41
C PHE A 99 1.49 -10.32 10.60
N GLU A 100 2.22 -11.43 10.69
CA GLU A 100 1.87 -12.73 10.09
C GLU A 100 0.49 -13.18 10.56
N ALA A 101 0.26 -13.23 11.87
CA ALA A 101 -1.03 -13.62 12.44
C ALA A 101 -2.20 -12.70 12.01
N LEU A 102 -1.96 -11.39 11.89
CA LEU A 102 -2.97 -10.44 11.37
C LEU A 102 -3.34 -10.75 9.92
N LEU A 103 -2.36 -11.03 9.08
CA LEU A 103 -2.57 -11.31 7.67
C LEU A 103 -3.19 -12.68 7.42
N GLU A 104 -2.83 -13.70 8.20
CA GLU A 104 -3.48 -15.01 8.19
C GLU A 104 -4.97 -14.89 8.53
N LYS A 105 -5.29 -14.16 9.61
CA LYS A 105 -6.67 -13.86 9.99
C LYS A 105 -7.43 -13.10 8.90
N ALA A 106 -6.75 -12.26 8.12
CA ALA A 106 -7.32 -11.56 6.99
C ALA A 106 -7.39 -12.42 5.70
N GLY A 107 -6.97 -13.68 5.75
CA GLY A 107 -7.03 -14.60 4.61
C GLY A 107 -6.03 -14.27 3.50
N VAL A 108 -4.88 -13.70 3.83
CA VAL A 108 -3.81 -13.40 2.87
C VAL A 108 -3.00 -14.66 2.59
N THR A 109 -2.76 -14.94 1.32
CA THR A 109 -1.91 -16.05 0.84
C THR A 109 -0.79 -15.53 -0.05
N LYS A 110 0.12 -16.40 -0.49
CA LYS A 110 1.19 -16.03 -1.44
C LYS A 110 0.67 -15.49 -2.77
N ASP A 111 -0.56 -15.86 -3.17
CA ASP A 111 -1.15 -15.48 -4.45
C ASP A 111 -2.16 -14.33 -4.33
N THR A 112 -2.27 -13.73 -3.15
CA THR A 112 -3.21 -12.63 -2.89
C THR A 112 -2.69 -11.33 -3.50
N THR A 113 -3.50 -10.65 -4.29
CA THR A 113 -3.30 -9.23 -4.62
C THR A 113 -3.82 -8.39 -3.47
N ILE A 114 -2.93 -7.66 -2.82
CA ILE A 114 -3.23 -6.84 -1.65
C ILE A 114 -3.44 -5.40 -2.10
N VAL A 115 -4.63 -4.85 -1.87
CA VAL A 115 -4.93 -3.45 -2.19
C VAL A 115 -5.06 -2.66 -0.91
N LEU A 116 -4.20 -1.68 -0.72
CA LEU A 116 -4.22 -0.78 0.42
C LEU A 116 -4.82 0.57 0.03
N TYR A 117 -5.64 1.12 0.89
CA TYR A 117 -6.17 2.47 0.76
C TYR A 117 -6.39 3.09 2.14
N GLY A 118 -6.55 4.40 2.19
CA GLY A 118 -6.85 5.09 3.44
C GLY A 118 -7.22 6.54 3.23
N ASP A 119 -7.41 7.22 4.35
CA ASP A 119 -7.54 8.66 4.45
C ASP A 119 -6.20 9.40 4.22
N ASN A 120 -6.15 10.71 4.49
CA ASN A 120 -4.93 11.51 4.44
C ASN A 120 -4.08 11.27 3.17
N ASN A 121 -4.71 11.20 2.00
CA ASN A 121 -4.06 10.94 0.72
C ASN A 121 -3.18 9.68 0.72
N ASN A 122 -3.65 8.60 1.33
CA ASN A 122 -2.93 7.32 1.42
C ASN A 122 -1.60 7.34 2.19
N TRP A 123 -1.30 8.33 3.03
CA TRP A 123 -0.01 8.34 3.76
C TRP A 123 0.17 7.07 4.59
N PHE A 124 -0.85 6.70 5.36
CA PHE A 124 -0.83 5.54 6.23
C PHE A 124 -0.95 4.22 5.45
N ALA A 125 -1.70 4.22 4.36
CA ALA A 125 -1.75 3.08 3.43
C ALA A 125 -0.39 2.84 2.76
N ALA A 126 0.32 3.90 2.35
CA ALA A 126 1.68 3.78 1.82
C ALA A 126 2.68 3.29 2.88
N TRP A 127 2.51 3.71 4.14
CA TRP A 127 3.30 3.20 5.27
C TRP A 127 3.03 1.71 5.50
N GLY A 128 1.75 1.29 5.45
CA GLY A 128 1.39 -0.12 5.42
C GLY A 128 2.10 -0.86 4.29
N GLY A 129 2.02 -0.34 3.07
CA GLY A 129 2.69 -0.91 1.89
C GLY A 129 4.20 -1.08 2.06
N TRP A 130 4.86 -0.13 2.73
CA TRP A 130 6.26 -0.22 3.09
C TRP A 130 6.53 -1.33 4.11
N VAL A 131 5.67 -1.51 5.13
CA VAL A 131 5.78 -2.63 6.10
C VAL A 131 5.54 -3.98 5.43
N PHE A 132 4.54 -4.09 4.54
CA PHE A 132 4.33 -5.28 3.74
C PHE A 132 5.57 -5.64 2.91
N ASP A 133 6.24 -4.67 2.30
CA ASP A 133 7.47 -4.91 1.53
C ASP A 133 8.64 -5.33 2.41
N ILE A 134 8.79 -4.74 3.60
CA ILE A 134 9.78 -5.17 4.61
C ILE A 134 9.63 -6.66 4.92
N TYR A 135 8.41 -7.15 5.00
CA TYR A 135 8.13 -8.57 5.29
C TYR A 135 7.92 -9.45 4.05
N GLY A 136 8.37 -8.96 2.88
CA GLY A 136 8.50 -9.75 1.65
C GLY A 136 7.28 -9.80 0.75
N LEU A 137 6.22 -9.01 1.04
CA LEU A 137 4.98 -8.98 0.26
C LEU A 137 4.88 -7.81 -0.73
N GLY A 138 5.96 -7.06 -0.95
CA GLY A 138 5.94 -5.83 -1.76
C GLY A 138 5.38 -6.00 -3.17
N ASP A 139 5.63 -7.13 -3.82
CA ASP A 139 5.13 -7.39 -5.19
C ASP A 139 3.62 -7.63 -5.24
N GLN A 140 3.05 -8.11 -4.14
CA GLN A 140 1.61 -8.36 -3.98
C GLN A 140 0.84 -7.07 -3.67
N VAL A 141 1.51 -6.06 -3.08
CA VAL A 141 0.90 -4.82 -2.64
C VAL A 141 0.66 -3.86 -3.79
N LYS A 142 -0.53 -3.29 -3.79
CA LYS A 142 -0.96 -2.20 -4.66
C LYS A 142 -1.59 -1.10 -3.80
N LEU A 143 -1.40 0.16 -4.15
CA LEU A 143 -2.20 1.25 -3.59
C LEU A 143 -3.38 1.54 -4.50
N LEU A 144 -4.55 1.75 -3.92
CA LEU A 144 -5.68 2.35 -4.61
C LEU A 144 -5.32 3.81 -4.94
N ASP A 145 -5.16 4.12 -6.23
CA ASP A 145 -4.74 5.45 -6.66
C ASP A 145 -5.79 6.51 -6.34
N GLY A 146 -5.40 7.53 -5.58
CA GLY A 146 -6.30 8.52 -5.00
C GLY A 146 -6.97 8.10 -3.68
N GLY A 147 -6.80 6.84 -3.25
CA GLY A 147 -7.27 6.33 -1.96
C GLY A 147 -8.76 6.51 -1.72
N ARG A 148 -9.11 6.66 -0.44
CA ARG A 148 -10.51 6.87 -0.02
C ARG A 148 -11.12 8.13 -0.64
N LYS A 149 -10.36 9.21 -0.72
CA LYS A 149 -10.80 10.49 -1.30
C LYS A 149 -11.36 10.32 -2.72
N TYR A 150 -10.65 9.59 -3.57
CA TYR A 150 -11.06 9.41 -4.95
C TYR A 150 -12.22 8.41 -5.09
N TRP A 151 -12.23 7.34 -4.28
CA TRP A 151 -13.34 6.39 -4.20
C TRP A 151 -14.67 7.09 -3.87
N GLU A 152 -14.66 7.94 -2.84
CA GLU A 152 -15.83 8.73 -2.42
C GLU A 152 -16.21 9.81 -3.46
N LYS A 153 -15.22 10.45 -4.09
CA LYS A 153 -15.46 11.42 -5.19
C LYS A 153 -16.22 10.79 -6.35
N LEU A 154 -15.96 9.51 -6.64
CA LEU A 154 -16.69 8.74 -7.67
C LEU A 154 -18.05 8.21 -7.18
N ALA A 155 -18.44 8.48 -5.95
CA ALA A 155 -19.65 7.94 -5.30
C ALA A 155 -19.75 6.42 -5.40
N LEU A 156 -18.62 5.71 -5.32
CA LEU A 156 -18.59 4.26 -5.33
C LEU A 156 -19.10 3.68 -3.99
N PRO A 157 -19.61 2.43 -3.97
CA PRO A 157 -20.25 1.85 -2.79
C PRO A 157 -19.33 1.80 -1.57
N LEU A 158 -19.89 2.07 -0.39
CA LEU A 158 -19.32 1.79 0.91
C LEU A 158 -20.19 0.77 1.65
N ASP A 159 -19.58 0.01 2.56
CA ASP A 159 -20.22 -1.00 3.40
C ASP A 159 -19.79 -0.80 4.87
N THR A 160 -20.60 -1.27 5.80
CA THR A 160 -20.30 -1.26 7.25
C THR A 160 -20.10 -2.66 7.82
N ARG A 161 -20.24 -3.70 6.99
CA ARG A 161 -20.09 -5.10 7.40
C ARG A 161 -18.62 -5.47 7.51
N THR A 162 -18.17 -5.86 8.68
CA THR A 162 -16.83 -6.38 8.87
C THR A 162 -16.67 -7.73 8.15
N PRO A 163 -15.71 -7.87 7.22
CA PRO A 163 -15.49 -9.12 6.53
C PRO A 163 -14.89 -10.17 7.49
N ALA A 164 -15.27 -11.43 7.28
CA ALA A 164 -14.73 -12.58 8.02
C ALA A 164 -14.17 -13.63 7.03
N PRO A 165 -13.03 -13.37 6.39
CA PRO A 165 -12.42 -14.31 5.48
C PRO A 165 -11.96 -15.58 6.21
N ALA A 166 -11.84 -16.70 5.48
CA ALA A 166 -11.22 -17.90 6.02
C ALA A 166 -9.75 -17.61 6.38
N VAL A 167 -9.33 -18.12 7.52
CA VAL A 167 -7.93 -18.00 7.97
C VAL A 167 -7.03 -18.74 6.97
N SER A 168 -5.92 -18.12 6.60
CA SER A 168 -4.92 -18.70 5.70
C SER A 168 -3.71 -19.24 6.47
N ASP A 169 -2.82 -19.90 5.73
CA ASP A 169 -1.48 -20.28 6.17
C ASP A 169 -0.49 -19.41 5.38
N LEU A 170 0.11 -18.44 6.06
CA LEU A 170 1.03 -17.47 5.46
C LEU A 170 2.33 -17.46 6.26
N THR A 171 3.45 -17.63 5.58
CA THR A 171 4.77 -17.42 6.19
C THR A 171 5.42 -16.18 5.56
N LEU A 172 5.67 -15.18 6.37
CA LEU A 172 6.37 -13.97 5.98
C LEU A 172 7.88 -14.19 5.92
N SER A 173 8.54 -13.46 5.06
CA SER A 173 10.00 -13.37 5.03
C SER A 173 10.51 -12.11 5.78
N GLY A 174 11.80 -11.85 5.71
CA GLY A 174 12.40 -10.61 6.18
C GLY A 174 12.72 -10.56 7.67
N PRO A 175 12.97 -9.38 8.24
CA PRO A 175 12.75 -8.07 7.60
C PRO A 175 13.83 -7.69 6.56
N LYS A 176 13.42 -7.05 5.47
CA LYS A 176 14.30 -6.41 4.48
C LYS A 176 14.80 -5.08 5.04
N THR A 177 15.93 -5.11 5.72
CA THR A 177 16.49 -3.93 6.41
C THR A 177 16.96 -2.84 5.44
N GLU A 178 17.22 -3.18 4.19
CA GLU A 178 17.60 -2.26 3.12
C GLU A 178 16.51 -1.26 2.72
N LEU A 179 15.27 -1.51 3.11
CA LEU A 179 14.14 -0.59 2.86
C LEU A 179 13.98 0.49 3.95
N ARG A 180 14.69 0.35 5.07
CA ARG A 180 14.60 1.23 6.24
C ARG A 180 15.92 1.95 6.49
N ALA A 181 15.88 3.27 6.63
CA ALA A 181 17.00 4.04 7.12
C ALA A 181 16.94 4.18 8.64
N ARG A 182 18.08 4.17 9.29
CA ARG A 182 18.27 4.50 10.71
C ARG A 182 18.94 5.87 10.82
N LEU A 183 18.93 6.45 12.02
CA LEU A 183 19.62 7.71 12.30
C LEU A 183 21.07 7.72 11.81
N SER A 184 21.79 6.61 11.97
CA SER A 184 23.18 6.46 11.48
C SER A 184 23.30 6.58 9.96
N ASP A 185 22.34 6.06 9.19
CA ASP A 185 22.33 6.21 7.73
C ASP A 185 22.16 7.67 7.33
N VAL A 186 21.25 8.37 8.03
CA VAL A 186 20.98 9.80 7.79
C VAL A 186 22.15 10.67 8.15
N LEU A 187 22.84 10.38 9.26
CA LEU A 187 24.06 11.10 9.65
C LEU A 187 25.20 10.90 8.63
N ALA A 188 25.37 9.67 8.14
CA ALA A 188 26.38 9.39 7.11
C ALA A 188 26.06 10.11 5.78
N ALA A 189 24.77 10.26 5.45
CA ALA A 189 24.34 11.03 4.28
C ALA A 189 24.53 12.54 4.47
N ALA A 190 24.22 13.07 5.67
CA ALA A 190 24.42 14.49 6.01
C ALA A 190 25.91 14.92 5.94
N ASP A 191 26.83 14.00 6.28
CA ASP A 191 28.28 14.20 6.13
C ASP A 191 28.78 14.14 4.68
N GLY A 192 27.92 13.78 3.72
CA GLY A 192 28.25 13.63 2.30
C GLY A 192 29.16 12.43 1.97
N LYS A 193 29.45 11.56 2.94
CA LYS A 193 30.45 10.48 2.81
C LYS A 193 30.00 9.30 1.95
N ASN A 194 28.70 9.05 1.85
CA ASN A 194 28.15 7.84 1.19
C ASN A 194 27.43 8.10 -0.13
N GLY A 195 27.42 9.36 -0.62
CA GLY A 195 26.77 9.75 -1.85
C GLY A 195 25.24 9.64 -1.86
N THR A 196 24.61 9.32 -0.73
CA THR A 196 23.15 9.20 -0.60
C THR A 196 22.49 10.57 -0.63
N VAL A 197 21.39 10.68 -1.39
CA VAL A 197 20.55 11.88 -1.43
C VAL A 197 19.48 11.80 -0.35
N VAL A 198 19.39 12.81 0.51
CA VAL A 198 18.33 12.92 1.52
C VAL A 198 17.21 13.82 0.99
N VAL A 199 15.97 13.38 1.08
CA VAL A 199 14.79 14.13 0.63
C VAL A 199 13.85 14.39 1.80
N ASP A 200 13.69 15.67 2.11
CA ASP A 200 12.69 16.16 3.06
C ASP A 200 11.38 16.45 2.32
N ILE A 201 10.33 15.71 2.68
CA ILE A 201 9.04 15.84 2.00
C ILE A 201 8.08 16.78 2.73
N ARG A 202 8.51 17.39 3.83
CA ARG A 202 7.71 18.34 4.61
C ARG A 202 7.50 19.65 3.84
N SER A 203 6.68 20.53 4.41
CA SER A 203 6.46 21.85 3.84
C SER A 203 7.76 22.68 3.78
N PRO A 204 7.85 23.69 2.90
CA PRO A 204 8.98 24.61 2.87
C PRO A 204 9.21 25.34 4.21
N ASP A 205 8.13 25.61 4.96
CA ASP A 205 8.24 26.28 6.26
C ASP A 205 8.79 25.35 7.36
N GLU A 206 8.42 24.05 7.35
CA GLU A 206 9.07 23.04 8.20
C GLU A 206 10.55 22.87 7.82
N PHE A 207 10.85 22.81 6.52
CA PHE A 207 12.20 22.65 6.01
C PHE A 207 13.10 23.84 6.36
N SER A 208 12.64 25.08 6.16
CA SER A 208 13.41 26.28 6.46
C SER A 208 13.59 26.53 7.97
N GLY A 209 12.79 25.85 8.79
CA GLY A 209 12.78 26.05 10.23
C GLY A 209 11.89 27.17 10.73
N LYS A 210 11.04 27.77 9.88
CA LYS A 210 10.02 28.74 10.29
C LYS A 210 8.92 28.07 11.13
N LEU A 211 8.64 26.80 10.87
CA LEU A 211 7.62 26.03 11.52
C LEU A 211 8.23 24.74 12.12
N PHE A 212 7.94 24.47 13.39
CA PHE A 212 8.38 23.21 14.03
C PHE A 212 7.59 22.02 13.55
N ALA A 213 6.27 22.18 13.44
CA ALA A 213 5.34 21.17 12.92
C ALA A 213 4.03 21.85 12.48
N PRO A 214 3.21 21.20 11.64
CA PRO A 214 1.86 21.66 11.35
C PRO A 214 1.02 21.85 12.62
N GLU A 215 0.07 22.77 12.58
CA GLU A 215 -0.86 23.01 13.68
C GLU A 215 -1.60 21.71 14.07
N GLY A 216 -1.83 21.51 15.36
CA GLY A 216 -2.47 20.31 15.91
C GLY A 216 -1.57 19.09 16.02
N SER A 217 -0.31 19.16 15.57
CA SER A 217 0.64 18.06 15.73
C SER A 217 0.98 17.82 17.20
N LYS A 218 0.91 16.56 17.63
CA LYS A 218 1.25 16.16 19.01
C LYS A 218 2.72 15.79 19.18
N GLU A 219 3.31 15.17 18.15
CA GLU A 219 4.73 14.82 18.15
C GLU A 219 5.55 16.01 17.66
N LEU A 220 6.35 16.58 18.55
CA LEU A 220 7.15 17.76 18.26
C LEU A 220 8.64 17.45 18.40
N SER A 221 9.43 18.15 17.58
CA SER A 221 10.87 18.26 17.77
C SER A 221 11.19 19.58 18.46
N ILE A 222 12.16 19.57 19.37
CA ILE A 222 12.66 20.79 20.04
C ILE A 222 13.55 21.65 19.13
N ARG A 223 13.95 21.15 17.97
CA ARG A 223 14.75 21.91 17.00
C ARG A 223 14.00 22.02 15.67
N ALA A 224 14.08 23.23 15.08
CA ALA A 224 13.52 23.55 13.78
C ALA A 224 14.59 23.41 12.68
N GLY A 225 14.19 23.19 11.44
CA GLY A 225 15.08 23.08 10.29
C GLY A 225 15.04 21.70 9.63
N HIS A 226 16.18 21.31 9.04
CA HIS A 226 16.28 20.06 8.25
C HIS A 226 17.64 19.39 8.35
N VAL A 227 17.76 18.17 7.85
CA VAL A 227 19.03 17.45 7.71
C VAL A 227 19.94 18.19 6.73
N PRO A 228 21.19 18.55 7.09
CA PRO A 228 22.09 19.26 6.20
C PRO A 228 22.24 18.58 4.84
N GLY A 229 22.15 19.37 3.76
CA GLY A 229 22.24 18.87 2.39
C GLY A 229 20.95 18.20 1.83
N ALA A 230 19.92 18.04 2.63
CA ALA A 230 18.64 17.49 2.17
C ALA A 230 18.00 18.36 1.08
N LYS A 231 17.30 17.71 0.14
CA LYS A 231 16.48 18.33 -0.89
C LYS A 231 15.05 18.42 -0.40
N ASN A 232 14.40 19.59 -0.54
CA ASN A 232 12.99 19.71 -0.18
C ASN A 232 12.10 19.48 -1.40
N VAL A 233 11.34 18.38 -1.37
CA VAL A 233 10.29 18.08 -2.34
C VAL A 233 9.02 17.73 -1.58
N THR A 234 8.17 18.72 -1.36
CA THR A 234 6.93 18.53 -0.61
C THR A 234 6.08 17.43 -1.24
N TRP A 235 5.61 16.48 -0.41
CA TRP A 235 4.85 15.30 -0.84
C TRP A 235 3.68 15.64 -1.77
N SER A 236 2.97 16.75 -1.52
CA SER A 236 1.77 17.15 -2.28
C SER A 236 2.06 17.50 -3.74
N LYS A 237 3.30 17.77 -4.10
CA LYS A 237 3.70 18.00 -5.50
C LYS A 237 3.63 16.73 -6.34
N ALA A 238 3.60 15.54 -5.70
CA ALA A 238 3.55 14.26 -6.39
C ALA A 238 2.14 13.78 -6.73
N VAL A 239 1.10 14.50 -6.30
CA VAL A 239 -0.30 14.12 -6.51
C VAL A 239 -1.11 15.24 -7.18
N ASP A 240 -2.22 14.85 -7.76
CA ASP A 240 -3.29 15.77 -8.15
C ASP A 240 -4.08 16.19 -6.90
N PRO A 241 -4.24 17.47 -6.62
CA PRO A 241 -4.86 17.95 -5.40
C PRO A 241 -6.36 17.64 -5.31
N GLU A 242 -7.05 17.47 -6.45
CA GLU A 242 -8.49 17.20 -6.49
C GLU A 242 -8.83 15.74 -6.26
N THR A 243 -8.00 14.86 -6.75
CA THR A 243 -8.24 13.41 -6.71
C THR A 243 -7.37 12.68 -5.70
N GLY A 244 -6.22 13.23 -5.33
CA GLY A 244 -5.21 12.55 -4.53
C GLY A 244 -4.44 11.48 -5.31
N LYS A 245 -4.70 11.32 -6.62
CA LYS A 245 -3.98 10.37 -7.48
C LYS A 245 -2.55 10.82 -7.69
N PHE A 246 -1.64 9.85 -7.79
CA PHE A 246 -0.27 10.17 -8.19
C PHE A 246 -0.24 10.77 -9.60
N LYS A 247 0.67 11.70 -9.80
CA LYS A 247 1.03 12.17 -11.13
C LYS A 247 1.58 11.02 -11.98
N SER A 248 1.54 11.18 -13.30
CA SER A 248 2.11 10.21 -14.21
C SER A 248 3.58 9.93 -13.90
N LYS A 249 4.06 8.75 -14.31
CA LYS A 249 5.47 8.35 -14.11
C LYS A 249 6.45 9.38 -14.64
N ASP A 250 6.16 9.98 -15.79
CA ASP A 250 7.04 10.98 -16.42
C ASP A 250 7.03 12.31 -15.66
N GLU A 251 5.87 12.76 -15.18
CA GLU A 251 5.75 13.97 -14.34
C GLU A 251 6.46 13.78 -13.00
N LEU A 252 6.32 12.61 -12.36
CA LEU A 252 7.04 12.27 -11.14
C LEU A 252 8.54 12.25 -11.37
N LYS A 253 9.00 11.60 -12.45
CA LYS A 253 10.41 11.55 -12.83
C LYS A 253 10.99 12.96 -13.02
N LYS A 254 10.27 13.83 -13.73
CA LYS A 254 10.67 15.24 -13.91
C LYS A 254 10.70 15.99 -12.59
N LEU A 255 9.64 15.87 -11.76
CA LEU A 255 9.52 16.57 -10.48
C LEU A 255 10.73 16.31 -9.59
N TYR A 256 11.13 15.05 -9.46
CA TYR A 256 12.23 14.67 -8.58
C TYR A 256 13.60 14.97 -9.22
N ALA A 257 13.77 14.79 -10.52
CA ALA A 257 15.00 15.12 -11.23
C ALA A 257 15.32 16.63 -11.18
N ASP A 258 14.30 17.51 -11.30
CA ASP A 258 14.47 18.96 -11.15
C ASP A 258 15.01 19.35 -9.76
N ALA A 259 14.80 18.52 -8.74
CA ALA A 259 15.36 18.68 -7.39
C ALA A 259 16.71 17.96 -7.20
N GLY A 260 17.27 17.34 -8.23
CA GLY A 260 18.50 16.55 -8.17
C GLY A 260 18.32 15.16 -7.57
N VAL A 261 17.11 14.58 -7.70
CA VAL A 261 16.73 13.25 -7.23
C VAL A 261 16.31 12.41 -8.44
N ASP A 262 17.28 11.95 -9.21
CA ASP A 262 17.07 11.28 -10.51
C ASP A 262 17.19 9.75 -10.46
N GLY A 263 17.44 9.19 -9.28
CA GLY A 263 17.61 7.75 -9.08
C GLY A 263 19.01 7.22 -9.38
N SER A 264 19.96 8.06 -9.77
CA SER A 264 21.35 7.66 -10.02
C SER A 264 22.12 7.35 -8.74
N LYS A 265 21.59 7.77 -7.59
CA LYS A 265 22.17 7.59 -6.25
C LYS A 265 21.13 6.99 -5.31
N PRO A 266 21.55 6.27 -4.25
CA PRO A 266 20.65 5.87 -3.18
C PRO A 266 19.94 7.06 -2.55
N ILE A 267 18.69 6.88 -2.16
CA ILE A 267 17.83 7.93 -1.63
C ILE A 267 17.36 7.56 -0.23
N ILE A 268 17.34 8.53 0.69
CA ILE A 268 16.62 8.44 1.96
C ILE A 268 15.53 9.49 1.97
N VAL A 269 14.29 9.09 2.24
CA VAL A 269 13.16 10.02 2.41
C VAL A 269 12.80 10.13 3.88
N TYR A 270 12.41 11.31 4.35
CA TYR A 270 11.90 11.52 5.70
C TYR A 270 10.83 12.60 5.75
N CYS A 271 10.00 12.55 6.78
CA CYS A 271 9.03 13.60 7.10
C CYS A 271 9.09 13.98 8.59
N ARG A 272 7.98 13.90 9.31
CA ARG A 272 7.92 14.14 10.75
C ARG A 272 7.99 12.81 11.55
N ILE A 273 7.20 11.81 11.21
CA ILE A 273 7.11 10.51 11.89
C ILE A 273 7.12 9.29 10.94
N GLY A 274 7.33 9.47 9.63
CA GLY A 274 7.52 8.39 8.65
C GLY A 274 6.34 8.13 7.71
N GLU A 275 5.13 8.55 8.04
CA GLU A 275 3.91 8.28 7.25
C GLU A 275 3.86 9.05 5.93
N ARG A 276 4.07 10.36 5.94
CA ARG A 276 4.13 11.17 4.71
C ARG A 276 5.30 10.77 3.82
N SER A 277 6.44 10.41 4.42
CA SER A 277 7.61 9.98 3.67
C SER A 277 7.43 8.60 3.05
N SER A 278 6.59 7.73 3.61
CA SER A 278 6.22 6.46 2.99
C SER A 278 5.47 6.66 1.68
N HIS A 279 4.65 7.70 1.58
CA HIS A 279 3.99 8.07 0.32
C HIS A 279 5.02 8.46 -0.76
N THR A 280 6.01 9.27 -0.40
CA THR A 280 7.11 9.62 -1.32
C THR A 280 8.02 8.42 -1.60
N TRP A 281 8.29 7.56 -0.59
CA TRP A 281 8.98 6.29 -0.79
C TRP A 281 8.26 5.44 -1.83
N TYR A 282 6.92 5.35 -1.76
CA TYR A 282 6.12 4.59 -2.72
C TYR A 282 6.25 5.15 -4.14
N ALA A 283 6.18 6.47 -4.28
CA ALA A 283 6.38 7.15 -5.57
C ALA A 283 7.77 6.84 -6.17
N LEU A 284 8.83 7.02 -5.39
CA LEU A 284 10.19 6.85 -5.85
C LEU A 284 10.58 5.38 -6.03
N SER A 285 10.23 4.52 -5.05
CA SER A 285 10.62 3.11 -5.07
C SER A 285 9.70 2.26 -5.94
N ARG A 286 8.38 2.34 -5.73
CA ARG A 286 7.44 1.41 -6.37
C ARG A 286 6.99 1.88 -7.76
N ILE A 287 6.81 3.20 -7.96
CA ILE A 287 6.38 3.75 -9.24
C ILE A 287 7.57 4.02 -10.15
N LEU A 288 8.63 4.67 -9.65
CA LEU A 288 9.80 5.01 -10.45
C LEU A 288 10.87 3.91 -10.48
N GLY A 289 10.91 3.01 -9.49
CA GLY A 289 11.88 1.91 -9.43
C GLY A 289 13.25 2.33 -8.88
N TYR A 290 13.34 3.43 -8.11
CA TYR A 290 14.59 3.92 -7.53
C TYR A 290 14.95 3.15 -6.25
N GLN A 291 16.23 3.17 -5.88
CA GLN A 291 16.70 2.61 -4.60
C GLN A 291 16.44 3.61 -3.48
N VAL A 292 15.44 3.35 -2.64
CA VAL A 292 14.97 4.28 -1.62
C VAL A 292 14.80 3.60 -0.27
N LYS A 293 15.30 4.24 0.79
CA LYS A 293 15.01 3.89 2.18
C LYS A 293 14.03 4.90 2.78
N ASN A 294 13.06 4.44 3.56
CA ASN A 294 12.25 5.32 4.40
C ASN A 294 12.89 5.44 5.78
N TYR A 295 13.15 6.66 6.21
CA TYR A 295 13.58 6.98 7.59
C TYR A 295 12.33 7.29 8.43
N ASP A 296 11.76 6.27 9.04
CA ASP A 296 10.51 6.38 9.80
C ASP A 296 10.67 7.08 11.16
N GLY A 297 11.86 7.11 11.76
CA GLY A 297 12.17 7.98 12.90
C GLY A 297 12.01 9.45 12.56
N SER A 298 12.36 9.83 11.33
CA SER A 298 12.08 11.13 10.73
C SER A 298 12.55 12.32 11.58
N TRP A 299 11.89 13.47 11.43
CA TRP A 299 12.30 14.70 12.15
C TRP A 299 12.05 14.59 13.66
N THR A 300 11.08 13.81 14.09
CA THR A 300 10.84 13.58 15.53
C THR A 300 12.02 12.88 16.21
N GLU A 301 12.68 11.93 15.54
CA GLU A 301 13.91 11.34 16.05
C GLU A 301 15.10 12.29 15.84
N TYR A 302 15.34 12.73 14.61
CA TYR A 302 16.50 13.52 14.24
C TYR A 302 16.56 14.86 14.98
N GLY A 303 15.46 15.60 14.99
CA GLY A 303 15.35 16.90 15.59
C GLY A 303 15.43 16.91 17.13
N ASN A 304 15.18 15.77 17.77
CA ASN A 304 15.34 15.59 19.23
C ASN A 304 16.67 14.94 19.62
N SER A 305 17.45 14.42 18.66
CA SER A 305 18.74 13.78 18.94
C SER A 305 19.80 14.82 19.32
N VAL A 306 20.51 14.59 20.42
CA VAL A 306 21.53 15.51 20.92
C VAL A 306 22.78 15.48 20.04
N GLY A 307 23.32 16.65 19.69
CA GLY A 307 24.61 16.79 19.00
C GLY A 307 24.55 16.50 17.49
N VAL A 308 23.43 16.13 16.90
CA VAL A 308 23.34 15.95 15.45
C VAL A 308 23.30 17.30 14.71
N PRO A 309 23.92 17.40 13.51
CA PRO A 309 23.94 18.64 12.74
C PRO A 309 22.55 18.97 12.18
N ILE A 310 22.19 20.25 12.18
CA ILE A 310 20.94 20.78 11.63
C ILE A 310 21.23 22.01 10.77
N ALA A 311 20.59 22.09 9.61
CA ALA A 311 20.47 23.32 8.85
C ALA A 311 19.14 24.01 9.23
N ASN A 312 19.23 25.22 9.78
CA ASN A 312 18.08 26.02 10.17
C ASN A 312 18.20 27.40 9.53
N LEU A 313 17.52 27.58 8.40
CA LEU A 313 17.64 28.79 7.57
C LEU A 313 16.95 30.00 8.20
N SER A 314 15.90 29.79 9.00
CA SER A 314 15.15 30.86 9.65
C SER A 314 15.76 31.35 10.96
N GLY A 315 16.69 30.58 11.54
CA GLY A 315 17.26 30.85 12.86
C GLY A 315 16.28 30.67 14.03
N THR A 316 15.10 30.07 13.79
CA THR A 316 14.12 29.82 14.85
C THR A 316 14.64 28.82 15.86
N VAL A 317 14.58 29.16 17.13
CA VAL A 317 14.97 28.30 18.25
C VAL A 317 13.78 28.07 19.17
N TRP A 318 13.74 26.89 19.78
CA TRP A 318 12.73 26.56 20.79
C TRP A 318 12.98 27.41 22.05
N GLN A 319 11.92 28.07 22.54
CA GLN A 319 12.01 29.00 23.67
C GLN A 319 11.52 28.41 24.99
N GLY A 320 11.12 27.13 24.99
CA GLY A 320 10.59 26.45 26.16
C GLY A 320 9.18 26.94 26.54
N ARG A 321 8.18 26.12 26.46
CA ARG A 321 6.85 26.34 27.07
C ARG A 321 6.43 25.09 27.77
#